data_edbf5c23dcfc9ca45176bdfdad684911
#
_entry.id   edbf5c23dcfc9ca45176bdfdad684911
#
_cell.length_a   1.000
_cell.length_b   1.000
_cell.length_c   1.000
_cell.angle_alpha   90.00
_cell.angle_beta   90.00
_cell.angle_gamma   90.00
#
_symmetry.space_group_name_H-M   'P 1'
#
loop_
_entity.id
_entity.type
_entity.pdbx_description
1 polymer ?
#
loop_
_entity_poly.entity_id
_entity_poly.type
_entity_poly.pdbx_seq_one_letter_code
_entity_poly.pdbx_strand_id
1 'polypeptide(L)'
;MTQVAEKNLIVVDERARAPLPAVSSDSSSLMKIIDRAALDPSFDVDKLKSLLDVKERWDETEAKKAFNAAFAAFKAEAVKIVKRTEVKDGPLKGKFHANLFDVVDAVTPHLSAHALTISWKLTKDEKDWMEVTCTLRHAGGHSESVSMGGAPDTGPGRNAIQARGSAKSYLERYTATSILGLAAQDADNDGNGGGSSKGMDEGVIADHLSAIDAAGDVDDLKSAFIAAYKDADAAKDKGAMRLFTQHKDARKKALGRPS
;
A
#
# COMPACT_ATOMS: atom_id res chain seq x y z
N MET A 1 -53.20 0.76 8.64
CA MET A 1 -52.31 -0.37 8.97
C MET A 1 -50.86 0.04 8.61
N THR A 2 -50.15 0.49 9.61
CA THR A 2 -48.80 1.07 9.46
C THR A 2 -47.78 -0.02 9.79
N GLN A 3 -47.02 -0.50 8.79
CA GLN A 3 -45.92 -1.42 9.01
C GLN A 3 -44.71 -0.64 9.55
N VAL A 4 -44.30 -0.99 10.75
CA VAL A 4 -43.10 -0.50 11.40
C VAL A 4 -41.92 -1.33 10.83
N ALA A 5 -40.96 -0.64 10.20
CA ALA A 5 -39.73 -1.24 9.73
C ALA A 5 -38.86 -1.69 10.92
N GLU A 6 -38.56 -2.97 11.02
CA GLU A 6 -37.60 -3.52 11.97
C GLU A 6 -36.19 -3.02 11.66
N LYS A 7 -35.61 -2.31 12.63
CA LYS A 7 -34.21 -1.94 12.62
C LYS A 7 -33.36 -3.20 12.85
N ASN A 8 -32.58 -3.60 11.86
CA ASN A 8 -31.50 -4.58 12.04
C ASN A 8 -30.47 -4.04 13.03
N LEU A 9 -30.55 -4.47 14.25
CA LEU A 9 -29.49 -4.33 15.25
C LEU A 9 -28.33 -5.25 14.84
N ILE A 10 -27.18 -4.66 14.52
CA ILE A 10 -25.93 -5.41 14.33
C ILE A 10 -25.56 -5.99 15.69
N VAL A 11 -25.74 -7.30 15.85
CA VAL A 11 -25.25 -8.04 17.02
C VAL A 11 -23.73 -8.15 16.83
N VAL A 12 -22.96 -7.36 17.58
CA VAL A 12 -21.51 -7.49 17.66
C VAL A 12 -21.21 -8.80 18.42
N ASP A 13 -20.65 -9.77 17.74
CA ASP A 13 -20.25 -11.05 18.34
C ASP A 13 -19.15 -10.80 19.40
N GLU A 14 -19.47 -11.03 20.64
CA GLU A 14 -18.63 -10.79 21.82
C GLU A 14 -17.45 -11.76 21.94
N ARG A 15 -17.31 -12.71 21.02
CA ARG A 15 -16.33 -13.80 21.08
C ARG A 15 -14.95 -13.48 20.49
N ALA A 16 -14.74 -12.29 19.92
CA ALA A 16 -13.47 -11.90 19.27
C ALA A 16 -12.62 -10.92 20.09
N ARG A 17 -12.83 -10.78 21.40
CA ARG A 17 -11.89 -10.03 22.24
C ARG A 17 -10.70 -10.91 22.56
N ALA A 18 -9.59 -10.73 21.82
CA ALA A 18 -8.28 -11.17 22.29
C ALA A 18 -8.05 -10.59 23.70
N PRO A 19 -7.58 -11.40 24.68
CA PRO A 19 -7.29 -10.90 26.01
C PRO A 19 -6.23 -9.81 25.91
N LEU A 20 -6.51 -8.63 26.49
CA LEU A 20 -5.52 -7.56 26.63
C LEU A 20 -4.29 -8.15 27.34
N PRO A 21 -3.06 -7.85 26.90
CA PRO A 21 -1.86 -8.33 27.55
C PRO A 21 -1.91 -7.96 29.04
N ALA A 22 -1.73 -8.92 29.90
CA ALA A 22 -1.69 -8.72 31.35
C ALA A 22 -0.60 -7.68 31.66
N VAL A 23 -0.97 -6.63 32.37
CA VAL A 23 -0.02 -5.62 32.89
C VAL A 23 1.02 -6.40 33.71
N SER A 24 2.28 -6.37 33.26
CA SER A 24 3.36 -7.14 33.84
C SER A 24 3.52 -6.84 35.32
N SER A 25 3.82 -7.84 36.14
CA SER A 25 4.06 -7.77 37.58
C SER A 25 5.21 -6.81 38.00
N ASP A 26 5.96 -6.29 37.03
CA ASP A 26 7.08 -5.38 37.22
C ASP A 26 6.66 -3.96 37.65
N SER A 27 5.49 -3.49 37.20
CA SER A 27 4.97 -2.17 37.64
C SER A 27 4.66 -2.16 39.13
N SER A 28 4.24 -3.28 39.71
CA SER A 28 3.98 -3.40 41.16
C SER A 28 5.25 -3.34 42.00
N SER A 29 6.36 -3.85 41.48
CA SER A 29 7.66 -3.82 42.14
C SER A 29 8.24 -2.41 42.16
N LEU A 30 8.10 -1.67 41.06
CA LEU A 30 8.54 -0.27 40.97
C LEU A 30 7.72 0.65 41.89
N MET A 31 6.39 0.47 41.94
CA MET A 31 5.52 1.24 42.86
C MET A 31 5.91 1.01 44.33
N LYS A 32 6.28 -0.21 44.74
CA LYS A 32 6.77 -0.49 46.07
C LYS A 32 8.09 0.22 46.40
N ILE A 33 8.97 0.40 45.41
CA ILE A 33 10.22 1.17 45.59
C ILE A 33 9.90 2.65 45.75
N ILE A 34 8.98 3.20 44.95
CA ILE A 34 8.52 4.59 45.04
C ILE A 34 7.86 4.86 46.40
N ASP A 35 6.97 3.99 46.87
CA ASP A 35 6.31 4.11 48.16
C ASP A 35 7.33 4.10 49.29
N ARG A 36 8.32 3.21 49.23
CA ARG A 36 9.41 3.17 50.22
C ARG A 36 10.27 4.42 50.18
N ALA A 37 10.58 4.94 48.99
CA ALA A 37 11.34 6.16 48.81
C ALA A 37 10.60 7.39 49.34
N ALA A 38 9.27 7.46 49.20
CA ALA A 38 8.44 8.55 49.71
C ALA A 38 8.37 8.59 51.26
N LEU A 39 8.62 7.46 51.93
CA LEU A 39 8.57 7.33 53.38
C LEU A 39 9.95 7.48 54.03
N ASP A 40 11.06 7.47 53.30
CA ASP A 40 12.42 7.53 53.82
C ASP A 40 13.04 8.90 53.49
N PRO A 41 13.22 9.82 54.51
CA PRO A 41 13.82 11.12 54.28
C PRO A 41 15.30 11.07 53.86
N SER A 42 15.95 9.91 54.01
CA SER A 42 17.35 9.71 53.59
C SER A 42 17.49 9.18 52.18
N PHE A 43 16.36 8.93 51.49
CA PHE A 43 16.38 8.37 50.16
C PHE A 43 16.89 9.35 49.09
N ASP A 44 17.86 8.90 48.34
CA ASP A 44 18.49 9.69 47.29
C ASP A 44 17.56 9.80 46.05
N VAL A 45 16.96 10.97 45.91
CA VAL A 45 16.00 11.26 44.80
C VAL A 45 16.68 11.17 43.41
N ASP A 46 17.96 11.47 43.30
CA ASP A 46 18.68 11.43 42.04
C ASP A 46 18.94 9.96 41.58
N LYS A 47 19.19 9.08 42.57
CA LYS A 47 19.21 7.62 42.26
C LYS A 47 17.87 7.11 41.82
N LEU A 48 16.74 7.58 42.41
CA LEU A 48 15.42 7.19 41.99
C LEU A 48 15.15 7.63 40.54
N LYS A 49 15.46 8.88 40.20
CA LYS A 49 15.34 9.39 38.83
C LYS A 49 16.14 8.53 37.84
N SER A 50 17.40 8.26 38.18
CA SER A 50 18.26 7.44 37.34
C SER A 50 17.70 6.03 37.10
N LEU A 51 17.10 5.42 38.13
CA LEU A 51 16.42 4.11 38.00
C LEU A 51 15.18 4.18 37.14
N LEU A 52 14.37 5.24 37.24
CA LEU A 52 13.20 5.48 36.40
C LEU A 52 13.61 5.69 34.96
N ASP A 53 14.64 6.47 34.68
CA ASP A 53 15.17 6.67 33.33
C ASP A 53 15.67 5.34 32.70
N VAL A 54 16.35 4.51 33.47
CA VAL A 54 16.78 3.18 33.01
C VAL A 54 15.58 2.28 32.72
N LYS A 55 14.56 2.32 33.62
CA LYS A 55 13.33 1.56 33.42
C LYS A 55 12.59 1.99 32.16
N GLU A 56 12.43 3.29 31.92
CA GLU A 56 11.79 3.85 30.73
C GLU A 56 12.48 3.37 29.44
N ARG A 57 13.80 3.49 29.37
CA ARG A 57 14.60 2.99 28.22
C ARG A 57 14.47 1.50 28.01
N TRP A 58 14.39 0.74 29.12
CA TRP A 58 14.14 -0.69 29.04
C TRP A 58 12.75 -0.98 28.45
N ASP A 59 11.71 -0.31 28.95
CA ASP A 59 10.34 -0.48 28.49
C ASP A 59 10.19 -0.10 27.01
N GLU A 60 10.81 1.01 26.58
CA GLU A 60 10.87 1.40 25.16
C GLU A 60 11.53 0.32 24.30
N THR A 61 12.64 -0.26 24.79
CA THR A 61 13.35 -1.32 24.06
C THR A 61 12.51 -2.57 23.93
N GLU A 62 11.84 -3.00 25.00
CA GLU A 62 10.95 -4.17 24.97
C GLU A 62 9.71 -3.90 24.11
N ALA A 63 9.11 -2.71 24.17
CA ALA A 63 8.01 -2.31 23.29
C ALA A 63 8.41 -2.36 21.81
N LYS A 64 9.61 -1.91 21.47
CA LYS A 64 10.15 -1.98 20.11
C LYS A 64 10.40 -3.42 19.66
N LYS A 65 10.94 -4.27 20.53
CA LYS A 65 11.13 -5.71 20.21
C LYS A 65 9.78 -6.39 19.95
N ALA A 66 8.78 -6.13 20.80
CA ALA A 66 7.43 -6.67 20.64
C ALA A 66 6.79 -6.20 19.32
N PHE A 67 6.91 -4.91 18.99
CA PHE A 67 6.45 -4.35 17.71
C PHE A 67 7.12 -5.06 16.53
N ASN A 68 8.44 -5.20 16.53
CA ASN A 68 9.17 -5.82 15.44
C ASN A 68 8.75 -7.30 15.23
N ALA A 69 8.55 -8.05 16.33
CA ALA A 69 8.08 -9.42 16.28
C ALA A 69 6.65 -9.51 15.71
N ALA A 70 5.74 -8.65 16.18
CA ALA A 70 4.37 -8.58 15.71
C ALA A 70 4.29 -8.18 14.22
N PHE A 71 5.10 -7.20 13.80
CA PHE A 71 5.13 -6.77 12.41
C PHE A 71 5.72 -7.84 11.48
N ALA A 72 6.77 -8.55 11.92
CA ALA A 72 7.31 -9.67 11.17
C ALA A 72 6.28 -10.81 11.01
N ALA A 73 5.51 -11.13 12.05
CA ALA A 73 4.43 -12.11 12.01
C ALA A 73 3.32 -11.68 11.05
N PHE A 74 2.86 -10.43 11.11
CA PHE A 74 1.91 -9.85 10.16
C PHE A 74 2.42 -9.98 8.71
N LYS A 75 3.69 -9.67 8.45
CA LYS A 75 4.26 -9.77 7.10
C LYS A 75 4.31 -11.20 6.58
N ALA A 76 4.43 -12.20 7.44
CA ALA A 76 4.43 -13.61 7.07
C ALA A 76 3.05 -14.12 6.56
N GLU A 77 1.95 -13.43 6.89
CA GLU A 77 0.60 -13.84 6.50
C GLU A 77 0.25 -13.57 5.03
N ALA A 78 1.10 -12.87 4.27
CA ALA A 78 0.92 -12.57 2.85
C ALA A 78 -0.47 -11.99 2.51
N VAL A 79 -0.85 -10.92 3.19
CA VAL A 79 -2.15 -10.25 3.04
C VAL A 79 -2.43 -9.89 1.59
N LYS A 80 -3.60 -10.31 1.07
CA LYS A 80 -4.02 -10.05 -0.30
C LYS A 80 -5.05 -8.92 -0.34
N ILE A 81 -4.73 -7.84 -1.04
CA ILE A 81 -5.67 -6.74 -1.27
C ILE A 81 -6.45 -7.03 -2.56
N VAL A 82 -7.76 -7.18 -2.44
CA VAL A 82 -8.65 -7.43 -3.58
C VAL A 82 -9.07 -6.10 -4.21
N LYS A 83 -8.85 -5.96 -5.51
CA LYS A 83 -9.27 -4.78 -6.29
C LYS A 83 -10.73 -4.93 -6.68
N ARG A 84 -11.62 -4.12 -6.12
CA ARG A 84 -13.07 -4.20 -6.33
C ARG A 84 -13.62 -3.03 -7.15
N THR A 85 -12.87 -1.93 -7.28
CA THR A 85 -13.37 -0.71 -7.92
C THR A 85 -12.91 -0.61 -9.36
N GLU A 86 -13.87 -0.65 -10.31
CA GLU A 86 -13.60 -0.47 -11.73
C GLU A 86 -13.39 1.01 -12.08
N VAL A 87 -12.38 1.31 -12.89
CA VAL A 87 -12.18 2.63 -13.49
C VAL A 87 -13.15 2.81 -14.64
N LYS A 88 -14.14 3.67 -14.47
CA LYS A 88 -15.22 3.87 -15.46
C LYS A 88 -14.81 4.71 -16.66
N ASP A 89 -13.83 5.61 -16.48
CA ASP A 89 -13.45 6.61 -17.49
C ASP A 89 -11.93 6.79 -17.57
N GLY A 90 -11.46 7.36 -18.69
CA GLY A 90 -10.05 7.70 -18.91
C GLY A 90 -9.20 6.55 -19.46
N PRO A 91 -7.86 6.74 -19.49
CA PRO A 91 -6.92 5.78 -20.11
C PRO A 91 -6.88 4.40 -19.45
N LEU A 92 -7.37 4.30 -18.21
CA LEU A 92 -7.41 3.06 -17.43
C LEU A 92 -8.79 2.43 -17.34
N LYS A 93 -9.74 2.86 -18.20
CA LYS A 93 -11.11 2.31 -18.25
C LYS A 93 -11.10 0.78 -18.30
N GLY A 94 -11.92 0.15 -17.48
CA GLY A 94 -12.02 -1.32 -17.36
C GLY A 94 -10.93 -1.96 -16.49
N LYS A 95 -9.95 -1.21 -15.98
CA LYS A 95 -9.02 -1.72 -14.96
C LYS A 95 -9.63 -1.56 -13.56
N PHE A 96 -9.27 -2.49 -12.68
CA PHE A 96 -9.71 -2.45 -11.29
C PHE A 96 -8.60 -1.90 -10.39
N HIS A 97 -8.98 -1.15 -9.36
CA HIS A 97 -8.08 -0.71 -8.31
C HIS A 97 -8.69 -0.99 -6.94
N ALA A 98 -7.84 -1.10 -5.92
CA ALA A 98 -8.27 -1.14 -4.53
C ALA A 98 -8.49 0.29 -4.04
N ASN A 99 -9.62 0.55 -3.41
CA ASN A 99 -9.87 1.80 -2.71
C ASN A 99 -9.36 1.71 -1.25
N LEU A 100 -9.51 2.78 -0.47
CA LEU A 100 -9.09 2.79 0.94
C LEU A 100 -9.80 1.71 1.76
N PHE A 101 -11.10 1.51 1.52
CA PHE A 101 -11.89 0.50 2.22
C PHE A 101 -11.35 -0.90 1.94
N ASP A 102 -11.03 -1.23 0.69
CA ASP A 102 -10.49 -2.55 0.32
C ASP A 102 -9.16 -2.84 1.03
N VAL A 103 -8.30 -1.81 1.20
CA VAL A 103 -7.04 -1.93 1.95
C VAL A 103 -7.30 -2.16 3.42
N VAL A 104 -8.14 -1.32 4.04
CA VAL A 104 -8.45 -1.39 5.48
C VAL A 104 -9.14 -2.71 5.82
N ASP A 105 -10.13 -3.12 5.03
CA ASP A 105 -10.86 -4.39 5.19
C ASP A 105 -9.90 -5.60 5.14
N ALA A 106 -8.96 -5.58 4.19
CA ALA A 106 -7.98 -6.66 4.05
C ALA A 106 -6.97 -6.73 5.20
N VAL A 107 -6.48 -5.59 5.70
CA VAL A 107 -5.38 -5.59 6.67
C VAL A 107 -5.84 -5.65 8.13
N THR A 108 -7.03 -5.14 8.45
CA THR A 108 -7.50 -4.98 9.84
C THR A 108 -7.55 -6.30 10.61
N PRO A 109 -8.10 -7.42 10.10
CA PRO A 109 -8.12 -8.69 10.83
C PRO A 109 -6.72 -9.18 11.17
N HIS A 110 -5.80 -9.09 10.22
CA HIS A 110 -4.40 -9.52 10.37
C HIS A 110 -3.63 -8.64 11.35
N LEU A 111 -3.77 -7.32 11.25
CA LEU A 111 -3.16 -6.40 12.21
C LEU A 111 -3.65 -6.66 13.63
N SER A 112 -4.97 -6.81 13.81
CA SER A 112 -5.59 -7.06 15.11
C SER A 112 -5.13 -8.39 15.73
N ALA A 113 -4.89 -9.43 14.91
CA ALA A 113 -4.38 -10.71 15.38
C ALA A 113 -2.98 -10.60 16.02
N HIS A 114 -2.20 -9.59 15.59
CA HIS A 114 -0.85 -9.30 16.10
C HIS A 114 -0.80 -8.08 17.03
N ALA A 115 -1.92 -7.66 17.59
CA ALA A 115 -2.02 -6.49 18.47
C ALA A 115 -1.48 -5.19 17.82
N LEU A 116 -1.58 -5.09 16.49
CA LEU A 116 -1.22 -3.94 15.69
C LEU A 116 -2.48 -3.17 15.25
N THR A 117 -2.36 -1.85 15.12
CA THR A 117 -3.43 -0.99 14.60
C THR A 117 -2.84 0.11 13.73
N ILE A 118 -3.60 0.56 12.70
CA ILE A 118 -3.27 1.76 11.94
C ILE A 118 -4.28 2.86 12.18
N SER A 119 -3.81 4.08 12.15
CA SER A 119 -4.65 5.28 12.24
C SER A 119 -4.04 6.42 11.44
N TRP A 120 -4.89 7.36 11.00
CA TRP A 120 -4.45 8.50 10.22
C TRP A 120 -4.75 9.82 10.92
N LYS A 121 -3.88 10.78 10.68
CA LYS A 121 -4.05 12.17 11.08
C LYS A 121 -3.77 13.06 9.88
N LEU A 122 -4.64 14.03 9.62
CA LEU A 122 -4.34 15.13 8.70
C LEU A 122 -3.37 16.06 9.43
N THR A 123 -2.12 16.08 9.01
CA THR A 123 -1.03 16.80 9.67
C THR A 123 -0.82 18.19 9.12
N LYS A 124 -1.17 18.40 7.83
CA LYS A 124 -1.26 19.73 7.22
C LYS A 124 -2.51 19.84 6.37
N ASP A 125 -3.19 20.95 6.46
CA ASP A 125 -4.39 21.30 5.69
C ASP A 125 -4.34 22.77 5.26
N GLU A 126 -3.52 23.02 4.25
CA GLU A 126 -3.31 24.33 3.65
C GLU A 126 -4.15 24.46 2.37
N LYS A 127 -4.24 25.67 1.81
CA LYS A 127 -5.04 25.95 0.62
C LYS A 127 -4.68 25.02 -0.54
N ASP A 128 -3.39 24.88 -0.82
CA ASP A 128 -2.85 24.19 -2.00
C ASP A 128 -2.02 22.94 -1.63
N TRP A 129 -2.02 22.56 -0.34
CA TRP A 129 -1.26 21.42 0.16
C TRP A 129 -1.97 20.70 1.30
N MET A 130 -1.98 19.39 1.24
CA MET A 130 -2.49 18.52 2.31
C MET A 130 -1.43 17.47 2.65
N GLU A 131 -1.33 17.11 3.92
CA GLU A 131 -0.44 16.03 4.37
C GLU A 131 -1.17 15.10 5.32
N VAL A 132 -1.05 13.82 5.09
CA VAL A 132 -1.61 12.77 5.93
C VAL A 132 -0.48 11.93 6.50
N THR A 133 -0.51 11.71 7.81
CA THR A 133 0.38 10.81 8.53
C THR A 133 -0.38 9.56 8.94
N CYS A 134 0.09 8.41 8.47
CA CYS A 134 -0.35 7.10 8.95
C CYS A 134 0.57 6.63 10.07
N THR A 135 0.00 6.18 11.17
CA THR A 135 0.74 5.64 12.31
C THR A 135 0.33 4.18 12.53
N LEU A 136 1.30 3.29 12.50
CA LEU A 136 1.19 1.88 12.90
C LEU A 136 1.60 1.77 14.37
N ARG A 137 0.71 1.26 15.23
CA ARG A 137 0.93 1.11 16.67
C ARG A 137 0.80 -0.34 17.09
N HIS A 138 1.64 -0.73 18.03
CA HIS A 138 1.52 -1.98 18.75
C HIS A 138 0.97 -1.74 20.17
N ALA A 139 0.18 -2.68 20.68
CA ALA A 139 -0.41 -2.59 22.03
C ALA A 139 0.65 -2.45 23.15
N GLY A 140 1.88 -2.89 22.90
CA GLY A 140 3.02 -2.72 23.81
C GLY A 140 3.61 -1.29 23.86
N GLY A 141 3.04 -0.30 23.15
CA GLY A 141 3.40 1.11 23.26
C GLY A 141 4.28 1.67 22.16
N HIS A 142 5.00 0.83 21.40
CA HIS A 142 5.81 1.32 20.27
C HIS A 142 4.96 1.66 19.06
N SER A 143 5.36 2.68 18.30
CA SER A 143 4.70 3.07 17.05
C SER A 143 5.69 3.64 16.04
N GLU A 144 5.38 3.45 14.76
CA GLU A 144 6.09 4.04 13.64
C GLU A 144 5.11 4.81 12.76
N SER A 145 5.60 5.81 12.02
CA SER A 145 4.75 6.67 11.21
C SER A 145 5.37 6.95 9.85
N VAL A 146 4.51 7.12 8.85
CA VAL A 146 4.89 7.61 7.52
C VAL A 146 3.94 8.73 7.11
N SER A 147 4.47 9.78 6.50
CA SER A 147 3.69 10.91 6.00
C SER A 147 3.80 11.02 4.49
N MET A 148 2.71 11.44 3.87
CA MET A 148 2.66 11.78 2.46
C MET A 148 1.79 13.01 2.27
N GLY A 149 2.21 13.92 1.38
CA GLY A 149 1.47 15.12 1.06
C GLY A 149 1.26 15.29 -0.44
N GLY A 150 0.27 16.12 -0.78
CA GLY A 150 -0.06 16.47 -2.15
C GLY A 150 -1.06 17.61 -2.22
N ALA A 151 -1.26 18.15 -3.42
CA ALA A 151 -2.29 19.14 -3.67
C ALA A 151 -3.69 18.53 -3.60
N PRO A 152 -4.74 19.31 -3.27
CA PRO A 152 -6.13 18.89 -3.42
C PRO A 152 -6.42 18.48 -4.89
N ASP A 153 -7.28 17.45 -5.05
CA ASP A 153 -7.65 16.94 -6.37
C ASP A 153 -8.69 17.85 -7.05
N THR A 154 -8.21 18.89 -7.75
CA THR A 154 -9.03 19.94 -8.37
C THR A 154 -9.59 19.56 -9.75
N GLY A 155 -9.86 18.29 -10.02
CA GLY A 155 -10.43 17.83 -11.28
C GLY A 155 -11.76 18.50 -11.65
N PRO A 156 -12.16 18.51 -12.95
CA PRO A 156 -13.38 19.15 -13.43
C PRO A 156 -14.63 18.67 -12.67
N GLY A 157 -15.50 19.61 -12.30
CA GLY A 157 -16.77 19.32 -11.64
C GLY A 157 -16.70 19.03 -10.14
N ARG A 158 -15.54 19.14 -9.51
CA ARG A 158 -15.38 18.96 -8.06
C ARG A 158 -15.42 20.29 -7.31
N ASN A 159 -16.20 20.34 -6.23
CA ASN A 159 -16.12 21.44 -5.28
C ASN A 159 -14.89 21.28 -4.35
N ALA A 160 -14.53 22.34 -3.61
CA ALA A 160 -13.33 22.37 -2.79
C ALA A 160 -13.31 21.26 -1.70
N ILE A 161 -14.47 20.89 -1.13
CA ILE A 161 -14.56 19.81 -0.12
C ILE A 161 -14.37 18.45 -0.77
N GLN A 162 -14.96 18.23 -1.94
CA GLN A 162 -14.79 16.98 -2.69
C GLN A 162 -13.34 16.79 -3.15
N ALA A 163 -12.69 17.87 -3.62
CA ALA A 163 -11.27 17.85 -3.99
C ALA A 163 -10.37 17.44 -2.81
N ARG A 164 -10.62 17.98 -1.61
CA ARG A 164 -9.90 17.62 -0.38
C ARG A 164 -10.22 16.20 0.08
N GLY A 165 -11.47 15.78 0.08
CA GLY A 165 -11.89 14.43 0.45
C GLY A 165 -11.26 13.37 -0.45
N SER A 166 -11.20 13.62 -1.76
CA SER A 166 -10.54 12.75 -2.72
C SER A 166 -9.04 12.63 -2.44
N ALA A 167 -8.33 13.75 -2.31
CA ALA A 167 -6.90 13.76 -2.01
C ALA A 167 -6.59 13.08 -0.67
N LYS A 168 -7.39 13.36 0.38
CA LYS A 168 -7.25 12.73 1.69
C LYS A 168 -7.32 11.20 1.59
N SER A 169 -8.37 10.66 0.96
CA SER A 169 -8.53 9.20 0.81
C SER A 169 -7.41 8.56 0.02
N TYR A 170 -6.85 9.28 -0.96
CA TYR A 170 -5.69 8.86 -1.73
C TYR A 170 -4.45 8.77 -0.85
N LEU A 171 -4.16 9.83 -0.08
CA LEU A 171 -3.01 9.88 0.83
C LEU A 171 -3.12 8.84 1.94
N GLU A 172 -4.32 8.62 2.49
CA GLU A 172 -4.56 7.57 3.49
C GLU A 172 -4.26 6.18 2.95
N ARG A 173 -4.69 5.88 1.73
CA ARG A 173 -4.42 4.60 1.09
C ARG A 173 -2.92 4.38 0.85
N TYR A 174 -2.22 5.36 0.30
CA TYR A 174 -0.79 5.23 0.00
C TYR A 174 0.08 5.18 1.25
N THR A 175 -0.24 5.95 2.28
CA THR A 175 0.48 5.88 3.55
C THR A 175 0.26 4.54 4.25
N ALA A 176 -0.96 3.96 4.18
CA ALA A 176 -1.22 2.63 4.71
C ALA A 176 -0.40 1.55 3.99
N THR A 177 -0.47 1.52 2.66
CA THR A 177 0.29 0.53 1.88
C THR A 177 1.80 0.69 2.07
N SER A 178 2.29 1.93 2.18
CA SER A 178 3.70 2.24 2.41
C SER A 178 4.17 1.73 3.77
N ILE A 179 3.50 2.10 4.87
CA ILE A 179 3.94 1.70 6.23
C ILE A 179 3.85 0.19 6.45
N LEU A 180 2.87 -0.48 5.82
CA LEU A 180 2.71 -1.93 5.89
C LEU A 180 3.61 -2.68 4.90
N GLY A 181 4.32 -1.98 4.01
CA GLY A 181 5.12 -2.58 2.94
C GLY A 181 4.29 -3.50 2.03
N LEU A 182 3.05 -3.08 1.74
CA LEU A 182 2.15 -3.81 0.86
C LEU A 182 2.21 -3.19 -0.54
N ALA A 183 2.57 -3.98 -1.54
CA ALA A 183 2.40 -3.62 -2.95
C ALA A 183 0.99 -4.03 -3.40
N ALA A 184 0.28 -3.13 -4.08
CA ALA A 184 -0.93 -3.55 -4.79
C ALA A 184 -0.51 -4.45 -5.95
N GLN A 185 -1.04 -5.65 -6.02
CA GLN A 185 -0.58 -6.76 -6.87
C GLN A 185 -0.62 -6.48 -8.40
N ASP A 186 -1.07 -5.29 -8.86
CA ASP A 186 -1.05 -4.85 -10.26
C ASP A 186 -0.66 -3.37 -10.43
N ALA A 187 -0.01 -2.72 -9.45
CA ALA A 187 0.41 -1.33 -9.60
C ALA A 187 1.70 -1.20 -10.42
N ASP A 188 2.51 -2.26 -10.50
CA ASP A 188 3.78 -2.28 -11.24
C ASP A 188 3.71 -3.19 -12.48
N ASN A 189 2.74 -2.96 -13.35
CA ASN A 189 2.87 -3.42 -14.73
C ASN A 189 3.46 -2.32 -15.63
N ASP A 190 4.37 -1.51 -15.08
CA ASP A 190 5.29 -0.72 -15.88
C ASP A 190 6.41 -1.64 -16.37
N GLY A 191 6.04 -2.60 -17.22
CA GLY A 191 6.96 -3.21 -18.16
C GLY A 191 7.64 -4.51 -17.77
N ASN A 192 7.29 -5.23 -16.67
CA ASN A 192 7.80 -6.60 -16.49
C ASN A 192 6.94 -7.45 -15.54
N GLY A 193 5.74 -7.80 -15.99
CA GLY A 193 4.84 -8.70 -15.28
C GLY A 193 5.22 -10.16 -15.47
N GLY A 194 6.06 -10.69 -14.62
CA GLY A 194 6.20 -12.15 -14.44
C GLY A 194 4.95 -12.74 -13.78
N GLY A 195 3.90 -12.95 -14.54
CA GLY A 195 2.68 -13.65 -14.15
C GLY A 195 2.09 -14.29 -15.39
N SER A 196 2.12 -15.60 -15.48
CA SER A 196 1.76 -16.46 -16.61
C SER A 196 0.39 -16.16 -17.25
N SER A 197 0.30 -15.13 -18.08
CA SER A 197 -0.43 -15.23 -19.32
C SER A 197 0.60 -15.74 -20.34
N LYS A 198 0.30 -16.82 -21.04
CA LYS A 198 1.12 -17.32 -22.17
C LYS A 198 1.23 -16.19 -23.19
N GLY A 199 2.14 -15.25 -23.00
CA GLY A 199 2.60 -14.36 -24.03
C GLY A 199 3.38 -15.14 -25.08
N MET A 200 3.74 -14.48 -26.16
CA MET A 200 4.63 -15.05 -27.15
C MET A 200 5.96 -15.44 -26.50
N ASP A 201 6.57 -16.50 -27.01
CA ASP A 201 7.93 -16.90 -26.64
C ASP A 201 8.92 -15.76 -26.96
N GLU A 202 9.85 -15.48 -26.04
CA GLU A 202 10.83 -14.39 -26.21
C GLU A 202 11.69 -14.55 -27.46
N GLY A 203 12.00 -15.79 -27.85
CA GLY A 203 12.72 -16.10 -29.08
C GLY A 203 11.90 -15.71 -30.32
N VAL A 204 10.60 -16.00 -30.32
CA VAL A 204 9.69 -15.63 -31.41
C VAL A 204 9.52 -14.10 -31.50
N ILE A 205 9.45 -13.41 -30.35
CA ILE A 205 9.45 -11.94 -30.33
C ILE A 205 10.72 -11.37 -30.93
N ALA A 206 11.89 -11.92 -30.58
CA ALA A 206 13.19 -11.48 -31.10
C ALA A 206 13.29 -11.70 -32.61
N ASP A 207 12.79 -12.82 -33.13
CA ASP A 207 12.78 -13.12 -34.57
C ASP A 207 11.91 -12.10 -35.34
N HIS A 208 10.72 -11.78 -34.84
CA HIS A 208 9.86 -10.76 -35.43
C HIS A 208 10.47 -9.36 -35.40
N LEU A 209 11.12 -8.97 -34.29
CA LEU A 209 11.85 -7.70 -34.20
C LEU A 209 12.97 -7.63 -35.22
N SER A 210 13.76 -8.70 -35.34
CA SER A 210 14.82 -8.80 -36.35
C SER A 210 14.28 -8.64 -37.77
N ALA A 211 13.15 -9.26 -38.08
CA ALA A 211 12.51 -9.12 -39.40
C ALA A 211 12.03 -7.68 -39.68
N ILE A 212 11.45 -7.01 -38.67
CA ILE A 212 11.01 -5.61 -38.76
C ILE A 212 12.20 -4.68 -38.97
N ASP A 213 13.26 -4.88 -38.20
CA ASP A 213 14.46 -4.03 -38.24
C ASP A 213 15.32 -4.26 -39.50
N ALA A 214 15.27 -5.47 -40.09
CA ALA A 214 15.96 -5.84 -41.33
C ALA A 214 15.20 -5.44 -42.61
N ALA A 215 13.93 -5.01 -42.52
CA ALA A 215 13.13 -4.68 -43.70
C ALA A 215 13.83 -3.63 -44.59
N GLY A 216 14.02 -3.94 -45.86
CA GLY A 216 14.74 -3.08 -46.80
C GLY A 216 13.92 -1.94 -47.37
N ASP A 217 12.61 -2.10 -47.44
CA ASP A 217 11.65 -1.11 -47.97
C ASP A 217 10.35 -1.10 -47.17
N VAL A 218 9.41 -0.26 -47.58
CA VAL A 218 8.13 -0.05 -46.87
C VAL A 218 7.21 -1.26 -47.01
N ASP A 219 7.26 -1.99 -48.10
CA ASP A 219 6.41 -3.16 -48.35
C ASP A 219 6.93 -4.37 -47.54
N ASP A 220 8.23 -4.56 -47.47
CA ASP A 220 8.87 -5.54 -46.60
C ASP A 220 8.54 -5.25 -45.13
N LEU A 221 8.66 -3.98 -44.70
CA LEU A 221 8.33 -3.55 -43.34
C LEU A 221 6.86 -3.83 -43.00
N LYS A 222 5.98 -3.57 -43.93
CA LYS A 222 4.54 -3.80 -43.75
C LYS A 222 4.23 -5.29 -43.59
N SER A 223 4.86 -6.14 -44.42
CA SER A 223 4.72 -7.57 -44.38
C SER A 223 5.21 -8.17 -43.05
N ALA A 224 6.42 -7.81 -42.64
CA ALA A 224 7.03 -8.24 -41.36
C ALA A 224 6.16 -7.78 -40.16
N PHE A 225 5.69 -6.55 -40.17
CA PHE A 225 4.86 -6.03 -39.09
C PHE A 225 3.48 -6.73 -39.02
N ILE A 226 2.82 -7.01 -40.15
CA ILE A 226 1.54 -7.71 -40.15
C ILE A 226 1.68 -9.13 -39.58
N ALA A 227 2.73 -9.85 -39.95
CA ALA A 227 3.03 -11.18 -39.39
C ALA A 227 3.21 -11.13 -37.87
N ALA A 228 4.12 -10.25 -37.41
CA ALA A 228 4.42 -10.08 -36.00
C ALA A 228 3.16 -9.68 -35.17
N TYR A 229 2.38 -8.74 -35.71
CA TYR A 229 1.18 -8.26 -35.01
C TYR A 229 0.07 -9.32 -34.94
N LYS A 230 -0.10 -10.13 -35.99
CA LYS A 230 -1.06 -11.24 -36.03
C LYS A 230 -0.72 -12.31 -34.98
N ASP A 231 0.55 -12.67 -34.84
CA ASP A 231 1.00 -13.66 -33.86
C ASP A 231 0.86 -13.13 -32.44
N ALA A 232 1.16 -11.85 -32.21
CA ALA A 232 0.96 -11.20 -30.92
C ALA A 232 -0.53 -11.09 -30.54
N ASP A 233 -1.42 -10.84 -31.51
CA ASP A 233 -2.88 -10.81 -31.30
C ASP A 233 -3.43 -12.21 -30.98
N ALA A 234 -2.98 -13.22 -31.69
CA ALA A 234 -3.35 -14.62 -31.42
C ALA A 234 -2.90 -15.06 -30.02
N ALA A 235 -1.72 -14.64 -29.58
CA ALA A 235 -1.20 -14.85 -28.22
C ALA A 235 -1.81 -13.91 -27.18
N LYS A 236 -2.62 -12.92 -27.57
CA LYS A 236 -3.17 -11.84 -26.73
C LYS A 236 -2.06 -11.07 -25.98
N ASP A 237 -0.88 -10.99 -26.55
CA ASP A 237 0.29 -10.33 -25.99
C ASP A 237 0.33 -8.85 -26.37
N LYS A 238 -0.28 -8.02 -25.52
CA LYS A 238 -0.29 -6.56 -25.69
C LYS A 238 1.09 -5.91 -25.56
N GLY A 239 2.03 -6.57 -24.88
CA GLY A 239 3.42 -6.11 -24.73
C GLY A 239 4.15 -6.23 -26.05
N ALA A 240 4.12 -7.40 -26.65
CA ALA A 240 4.69 -7.66 -27.98
C ALA A 240 4.08 -6.74 -29.06
N MET A 241 2.75 -6.55 -29.06
CA MET A 241 2.08 -5.62 -30.00
C MET A 241 2.63 -4.20 -29.94
N ARG A 242 2.84 -3.66 -28.72
CA ARG A 242 3.42 -2.32 -28.53
C ARG A 242 4.85 -2.26 -29.02
N LEU A 243 5.65 -3.27 -28.69
CA LEU A 243 7.05 -3.36 -29.05
C LEU A 243 7.21 -3.40 -30.57
N PHE A 244 6.44 -4.24 -31.27
CA PHE A 244 6.44 -4.31 -32.74
C PHE A 244 6.00 -2.98 -33.38
N THR A 245 5.03 -2.28 -32.79
CA THR A 245 4.62 -0.96 -33.27
C THR A 245 5.71 0.06 -33.16
N GLN A 246 6.45 0.09 -32.04
CA GLN A 246 7.57 1.01 -31.83
C GLN A 246 8.71 0.75 -32.84
N HIS A 247 9.08 -0.51 -33.07
CA HIS A 247 10.13 -0.87 -34.02
C HIS A 247 9.72 -0.56 -35.46
N LYS A 248 8.47 -0.84 -35.83
CA LYS A 248 7.92 -0.45 -37.15
C LYS A 248 8.02 1.07 -37.38
N ASP A 249 7.60 1.88 -36.40
CA ASP A 249 7.62 3.33 -36.53
C ASP A 249 9.06 3.89 -36.61
N ALA A 250 9.98 3.31 -35.84
CA ALA A 250 11.40 3.64 -35.91
C ALA A 250 12.00 3.28 -37.29
N ARG A 251 11.72 2.06 -37.80
CA ARG A 251 12.22 1.60 -39.11
C ARG A 251 11.64 2.40 -40.25
N LYS A 252 10.33 2.71 -40.20
CA LYS A 252 9.66 3.56 -41.20
C LYS A 252 10.31 4.95 -41.29
N LYS A 253 10.67 5.53 -40.13
CA LYS A 253 11.39 6.80 -40.07
C LYS A 253 12.81 6.71 -40.65
N ALA A 254 13.49 5.57 -40.50
CA ALA A 254 14.78 5.34 -41.09
C ALA A 254 14.73 5.18 -42.61
N LEU A 255 13.73 4.45 -43.14
CA LEU A 255 13.52 4.23 -44.58
C LEU A 255 13.02 5.50 -45.32
N GLY A 256 12.38 6.44 -44.62
CA GLY A 256 11.88 7.69 -45.19
C GLY A 256 12.87 8.85 -45.18
N ARG A 257 14.14 8.66 -44.75
CA ARG A 257 15.20 9.68 -44.88
C ARG A 257 15.87 9.56 -46.25
N PRO A 258 15.77 10.57 -47.11
CA PRO A 258 16.56 10.60 -48.34
C PRO A 258 18.06 10.67 -47.99
N SER A 259 18.86 9.82 -48.71
CA SER A 259 20.33 9.82 -48.64
C SER A 259 20.93 11.16 -49.05
#